data_09a92407d4b93e00286e8621968cd10d
#
_entry.id   09a92407d4b93e00286e8621968cd10d
#
_cell.length_a   1.000
_cell.length_b   1.000
_cell.length_c   1.000
_cell.angle_alpha   90.00
_cell.angle_beta   90.00
_cell.angle_gamma   90.00
#
_symmetry.space_group_name_H-M   'P 1'
#
loop_
_entity.id
_entity.type
_entity.pdbx_description
1 polymer ?
#
loop_
_entity_poly.entity_id
_entity_poly.type
_entity_poly.pdbx_seq_one_letter_code
_entity_poly.pdbx_strand_id
1 'polypeptide(L)'
;MKRREFLYHLSLGGSAALVTDLRAEVAGTGDLSKYSVALVPARAITKGPAFHWFGYYDKRQFDPTNRFVLSNQVSFEHRTPTAADQIKVGLIDLEDGDRWTELGKSDAWGWQQGCMLQWVPGSKNEVIWNDREGGRFVARLKNIETGEVRTLPHAVYALSPDGKWGVTADFARIQALRPGYGYQGIADPWRSDKAPGKSGIWRVNLETGEAELIFSLAEAAAIPFEEASLADQWNWFNHLLIGPDSKRFTFLHRWRAKGPDDAEFAVNNGFVTRMFTMNLDGSDPFIIDPSGYTSHFIWRDASHITAWTRPKGQKDAFYLLEDKTGKFTPVGEEDMPVNGHNTYLPVGNGTEWILNDTYPSGVRRLQTPYLYHEPSGKRHDLGHFHLPKIYSGEWRCDNHPRSSNDGKWVTIDSPHGGNGRQVWLFDVSSIVG
;
A
#
# COMPACT_ATOMS: atom_id res chain seq x y z
N MET A 1 33.74 -14.13 -8.09
CA MET A 1 33.10 -14.57 -9.36
C MET A 1 32.63 -13.34 -10.11
N LYS A 2 32.97 -13.25 -11.40
CA LYS A 2 32.97 -12.03 -12.23
C LYS A 2 31.54 -11.55 -12.57
N ARG A 3 31.27 -10.23 -12.44
CA ARG A 3 30.09 -9.56 -13.01
C ARG A 3 30.08 -9.75 -14.54
N ARG A 4 28.95 -10.21 -15.09
CA ARG A 4 28.69 -10.18 -16.54
C ARG A 4 27.91 -8.90 -16.85
N GLU A 5 28.54 -8.03 -17.63
CA GLU A 5 27.94 -6.89 -18.29
C GLU A 5 27.06 -7.40 -19.46
N PHE A 6 25.80 -6.97 -19.51
CA PHE A 6 24.93 -7.16 -20.67
C PHE A 6 25.00 -5.89 -21.53
N LEU A 7 25.71 -5.97 -22.64
CA LEU A 7 25.70 -4.96 -23.71
C LEU A 7 24.54 -5.26 -24.66
N TYR A 8 23.55 -4.37 -24.70
CA TYR A 8 22.56 -4.36 -25.81
C TYR A 8 23.11 -3.51 -26.96
N HIS A 9 23.20 -4.09 -28.14
CA HIS A 9 23.45 -3.41 -29.40
C HIS A 9 22.21 -2.58 -29.78
N LEU A 10 22.35 -1.27 -29.75
CA LEU A 10 21.39 -0.33 -30.37
C LEU A 10 21.88 -0.04 -31.79
N SER A 11 21.02 -0.34 -32.79
CA SER A 11 21.21 0.05 -34.18
C SER A 11 21.14 1.58 -34.30
N LEU A 12 22.18 2.18 -34.86
CA LEU A 12 22.29 3.61 -35.16
C LEU A 12 21.32 4.00 -36.29
N GLY A 13 20.34 4.82 -35.97
CA GLY A 13 19.48 5.47 -36.96
C GLY A 13 18.44 6.40 -36.29
N GLY A 14 18.85 7.57 -35.82
CA GLY A 14 17.92 8.59 -35.30
C GLY A 14 18.61 9.78 -34.67
N SER A 15 18.49 10.92 -35.30
CA SER A 15 18.64 12.34 -34.92
C SER A 15 19.58 12.74 -33.76
N ALA A 16 20.54 13.62 -34.03
CA ALA A 16 21.49 14.22 -33.08
C ALA A 16 20.84 14.86 -31.81
N ALA A 17 19.58 15.26 -31.87
CA ALA A 17 18.82 15.79 -30.72
C ALA A 17 18.53 14.75 -29.63
N LEU A 18 18.28 13.49 -30.01
CA LEU A 18 18.06 12.39 -29.05
C LEU A 18 19.33 12.03 -28.26
N VAL A 19 20.49 12.18 -28.88
CA VAL A 19 21.79 11.84 -28.23
C VAL A 19 22.21 12.91 -27.22
N THR A 20 21.86 14.19 -27.46
CA THR A 20 22.14 15.28 -26.50
C THR A 20 21.22 15.20 -25.29
N ASP A 21 19.95 14.86 -25.46
CA ASP A 21 19.01 14.65 -24.35
C ASP A 21 19.41 13.45 -23.47
N LEU A 22 19.82 12.33 -24.07
CA LEU A 22 20.33 11.17 -23.33
C LEU A 22 21.60 11.46 -22.51
N ARG A 23 22.50 12.32 -23.02
CA ARG A 23 23.69 12.75 -22.28
C ARG A 23 23.37 13.70 -21.12
N ALA A 24 22.40 14.59 -21.28
CA ALA A 24 21.90 15.46 -20.22
C ALA A 24 21.18 14.65 -19.12
N GLU A 25 20.42 13.61 -19.50
CA GLU A 25 19.76 12.68 -18.59
C GLU A 25 20.77 11.90 -17.74
N VAL A 26 21.85 11.41 -18.34
CA VAL A 26 22.93 10.70 -17.64
C VAL A 26 23.69 11.62 -16.71
N ALA A 27 23.82 12.91 -17.04
CA ALA A 27 24.47 13.92 -16.19
C ALA A 27 23.57 14.46 -15.06
N GLY A 28 22.27 14.10 -15.02
CA GLY A 28 21.32 14.55 -13.99
C GLY A 28 20.98 16.04 -14.03
N THR A 29 21.20 16.72 -15.19
CA THR A 29 21.05 18.17 -15.34
C THR A 29 19.79 18.60 -16.10
N GLY A 30 19.01 17.64 -16.65
CA GLY A 30 17.78 17.92 -17.40
C GLY A 30 16.52 17.85 -16.54
N ASP A 31 15.50 18.66 -16.85
CA ASP A 31 14.16 18.53 -16.27
C ASP A 31 13.47 17.29 -16.85
N LEU A 32 13.37 16.23 -16.04
CA LEU A 32 12.76 14.96 -16.43
C LEU A 32 11.23 14.96 -16.31
N SER A 33 10.62 15.99 -15.69
CA SER A 33 9.15 16.10 -15.56
C SER A 33 8.46 16.21 -16.92
N LYS A 34 9.15 16.73 -17.93
CA LYS A 34 8.69 16.80 -19.33
C LYS A 34 8.35 15.44 -19.96
N TYR A 35 8.82 14.34 -19.36
CA TYR A 35 8.49 12.98 -19.82
C TYR A 35 7.23 12.41 -19.16
N SER A 36 6.62 13.16 -18.25
CA SER A 36 5.33 12.74 -17.68
C SER A 36 4.22 12.98 -18.69
N VAL A 37 3.42 11.95 -18.95
CA VAL A 37 2.30 12.00 -19.88
C VAL A 37 1.14 11.17 -19.36
N ALA A 38 -0.07 11.74 -19.36
CA ALA A 38 -1.30 11.00 -19.16
C ALA A 38 -1.79 10.49 -20.54
N LEU A 39 -2.22 9.22 -20.60
CA LEU A 39 -2.74 8.57 -21.80
C LEU A 39 -4.27 8.49 -21.81
N VAL A 40 -4.91 8.84 -20.69
CA VAL A 40 -6.34 9.01 -20.53
C VAL A 40 -6.61 10.40 -19.92
N PRO A 41 -7.86 10.92 -19.95
CA PRO A 41 -8.17 12.19 -19.31
C PRO A 41 -7.79 12.18 -17.83
N ALA A 42 -7.00 13.17 -17.40
CA ALA A 42 -6.48 13.24 -16.04
C ALA A 42 -6.40 14.68 -15.55
N ARG A 43 -6.59 14.88 -14.23
CA ARG A 43 -6.38 16.17 -13.55
C ARG A 43 -5.89 15.99 -12.12
N ALA A 44 -5.15 16.97 -11.62
CA ALA A 44 -4.87 17.07 -10.19
C ALA A 44 -6.13 17.53 -9.47
N ILE A 45 -6.56 16.78 -8.45
CA ILE A 45 -7.71 17.12 -7.59
C ILE A 45 -7.28 17.72 -6.25
N THR A 46 -5.98 17.89 -6.04
CA THR A 46 -5.40 18.69 -4.94
C THR A 46 -4.35 19.64 -5.48
N LYS A 47 -4.06 20.72 -4.75
CA LYS A 47 -3.13 21.77 -5.18
C LYS A 47 -2.26 22.23 -4.01
N GLY A 48 -1.02 22.65 -4.35
CA GLY A 48 -0.15 23.32 -3.40
C GLY A 48 -0.77 24.61 -2.79
N PRO A 49 -0.12 25.20 -1.77
CA PRO A 49 1.25 24.93 -1.34
C PRO A 49 1.42 23.69 -0.42
N ALA A 50 0.33 23.14 0.11
CA ALA A 50 0.38 21.92 0.91
C ALA A 50 0.54 20.69 0.01
N PHE A 51 1.06 19.60 0.60
CA PHE A 51 1.23 18.32 -0.06
C PHE A 51 0.11 17.37 0.33
N HIS A 52 -0.39 16.61 -0.64
CA HIS A 52 -1.53 15.72 -0.45
C HIS A 52 -1.20 14.32 -0.94
N TRP A 53 -1.67 13.31 -0.22
CA TRP A 53 -1.64 11.91 -0.63
C TRP A 53 -2.71 11.13 0.14
N PHE A 54 -3.03 9.96 -0.34
CA PHE A 54 -3.95 9.10 0.40
C PHE A 54 -3.20 8.03 1.20
N GLY A 55 -2.25 7.38 0.59
CA GLY A 55 -1.47 6.31 1.21
C GLY A 55 -1.66 4.99 0.47
N TYR A 56 -2.19 3.95 1.14
CA TYR A 56 -2.10 2.61 0.58
C TYR A 56 -3.22 2.28 -0.42
N TYR A 57 -2.90 1.39 -1.38
CA TYR A 57 -3.73 1.08 -2.55
C TYR A 57 -4.98 0.24 -2.26
N ASP A 58 -5.04 -0.45 -1.11
CA ASP A 58 -6.10 -1.39 -0.72
C ASP A 58 -7.16 -0.78 0.19
N LYS A 59 -7.15 0.55 0.40
CA LYS A 59 -8.10 1.25 1.25
C LYS A 59 -9.18 1.96 0.44
N ARG A 60 -10.40 2.06 1.02
CA ARG A 60 -11.54 2.74 0.39
C ARG A 60 -11.38 4.24 0.44
N GLN A 61 -10.98 4.83 -0.68
CA GLN A 61 -10.75 6.26 -0.82
C GLN A 61 -12.00 7.03 -1.21
N PHE A 62 -12.83 6.47 -2.10
CA PHE A 62 -14.07 7.09 -2.56
C PHE A 62 -15.24 6.78 -1.61
N ASP A 63 -16.13 7.77 -1.41
CA ASP A 63 -17.40 7.56 -0.75
C ASP A 63 -18.33 6.69 -1.62
N PRO A 64 -19.42 6.14 -1.06
CA PRO A 64 -20.34 5.29 -1.84
C PRO A 64 -20.99 5.96 -3.06
N THR A 65 -21.01 7.30 -3.14
CA THR A 65 -21.54 8.06 -4.28
C THR A 65 -20.50 8.39 -5.34
N ASN A 66 -19.23 8.15 -5.08
CA ASN A 66 -18.06 8.55 -5.87
C ASN A 66 -17.84 10.07 -5.97
N ARG A 67 -18.53 10.87 -5.15
CA ARG A 67 -18.38 12.31 -5.09
C ARG A 67 -17.20 12.75 -4.23
N PHE A 68 -17.03 12.14 -3.06
CA PHE A 68 -16.02 12.54 -2.10
C PHE A 68 -14.82 11.60 -2.14
N VAL A 69 -13.61 12.18 -2.19
CA VAL A 69 -12.33 11.46 -2.23
C VAL A 69 -11.52 11.83 -1.00
N LEU A 70 -11.13 10.86 -0.19
CA LEU A 70 -10.32 11.09 1.01
C LEU A 70 -8.87 11.41 0.65
N SER A 71 -8.24 12.31 1.42
CA SER A 71 -6.80 12.55 1.35
C SER A 71 -6.21 13.04 2.65
N ASN A 72 -4.93 12.76 2.86
CA ASN A 72 -4.09 13.37 3.88
C ASN A 72 -3.48 14.67 3.35
N GLN A 73 -3.13 15.59 4.25
CA GLN A 73 -2.43 16.83 3.93
C GLN A 73 -1.30 17.06 4.92
N VAL A 74 -0.14 17.49 4.41
CA VAL A 74 1.05 17.83 5.22
C VAL A 74 1.74 19.07 4.67
N SER A 75 2.53 19.77 5.53
CA SER A 75 3.22 21.00 5.16
C SER A 75 4.68 20.80 4.73
N PHE A 76 5.19 19.57 4.76
CA PHE A 76 6.59 19.26 4.42
C PHE A 76 6.70 17.95 3.64
N GLU A 77 7.85 17.74 3.00
CA GLU A 77 8.24 16.47 2.36
C GLU A 77 9.72 16.18 2.63
N HIS A 78 10.20 15.05 2.11
CA HIS A 78 11.62 14.68 2.00
C HIS A 78 12.37 14.52 3.34
N ARG A 79 11.66 14.16 4.38
CA ARG A 79 12.25 13.76 5.66
C ARG A 79 11.40 12.73 6.39
N THR A 80 12.02 12.02 7.30
CA THR A 80 11.34 11.15 8.26
C THR A 80 10.43 11.98 9.18
N PRO A 81 9.17 11.56 9.41
CA PRO A 81 8.32 12.16 10.43
C PRO A 81 8.91 11.99 11.83
N THR A 82 8.65 12.95 12.69
CA THR A 82 8.93 12.89 14.13
C THR A 82 7.64 12.72 14.92
N ALA A 83 7.77 12.45 16.22
CA ALA A 83 6.62 12.38 17.13
C ALA A 83 5.81 13.67 17.22
N ALA A 84 6.38 14.82 16.83
CA ALA A 84 5.71 16.12 16.86
C ALA A 84 5.00 16.48 15.53
N ASP A 85 5.20 15.68 14.49
CA ASP A 85 4.64 15.96 13.18
C ASP A 85 3.20 15.44 13.06
N GLN A 86 2.28 16.37 12.86
CA GLN A 86 0.86 16.12 12.68
C GLN A 86 0.47 16.29 11.21
N ILE A 87 -0.41 15.44 10.72
CA ILE A 87 -1.06 15.60 9.43
C ILE A 87 -2.53 16.00 9.62
N LYS A 88 -3.11 16.57 8.58
CA LYS A 88 -4.56 16.76 8.47
C LYS A 88 -5.14 15.63 7.63
N VAL A 89 -6.34 15.18 7.99
CA VAL A 89 -7.17 14.28 7.20
C VAL A 89 -8.35 15.06 6.65
N GLY A 90 -8.72 14.79 5.41
CA GLY A 90 -9.80 15.56 4.76
C GLY A 90 -10.43 14.83 3.59
N LEU A 91 -11.39 15.47 2.99
CA LEU A 91 -12.06 15.04 1.78
C LEU A 91 -11.99 16.10 0.69
N ILE A 92 -12.06 15.64 -0.56
CA ILE A 92 -12.12 16.42 -1.78
C ILE A 92 -13.51 16.24 -2.36
N ASP A 93 -14.24 17.33 -2.62
CA ASP A 93 -15.55 17.31 -3.27
C ASP A 93 -15.37 17.49 -4.78
N LEU A 94 -15.52 16.41 -5.55
CA LEU A 94 -15.35 16.39 -7.00
C LEU A 94 -16.41 17.21 -7.76
N GLU A 95 -17.57 17.45 -7.14
CA GLU A 95 -18.66 18.25 -7.70
C GLU A 95 -18.60 19.74 -7.32
N ASP A 96 -17.72 20.11 -6.34
CA ASP A 96 -17.50 21.50 -5.91
C ASP A 96 -16.07 21.97 -6.23
N GLY A 97 -15.66 21.81 -7.48
CA GLY A 97 -14.37 22.30 -7.97
C GLY A 97 -13.14 21.69 -7.31
N ASP A 98 -13.23 20.44 -6.90
CA ASP A 98 -12.20 19.69 -6.17
C ASP A 98 -11.82 20.37 -4.83
N ARG A 99 -12.80 21.00 -4.15
CA ARG A 99 -12.58 21.67 -2.87
C ARG A 99 -12.18 20.68 -1.79
N TRP A 100 -11.00 20.89 -1.20
CA TRP A 100 -10.53 20.12 -0.06
C TRP A 100 -11.10 20.67 1.26
N THR A 101 -11.62 19.80 2.13
CA THR A 101 -12.18 20.15 3.44
C THR A 101 -11.54 19.30 4.52
N GLU A 102 -11.04 19.94 5.59
CA GLU A 102 -10.46 19.26 6.75
C GLU A 102 -11.54 18.53 7.57
N LEU A 103 -11.34 17.25 7.81
CA LEU A 103 -12.17 16.42 8.68
C LEU A 103 -11.58 16.29 10.10
N GLY A 104 -10.27 16.31 10.22
CA GLY A 104 -9.56 16.14 11.48
C GLY A 104 -8.06 16.09 11.28
N LYS A 105 -7.36 15.59 12.29
CA LYS A 105 -5.90 15.51 12.33
C LYS A 105 -5.45 14.15 12.82
N SER A 106 -4.17 13.83 12.58
CA SER A 106 -3.55 12.61 13.08
C SER A 106 -2.09 12.84 13.47
N ASP A 107 -1.73 12.34 14.65
CA ASP A 107 -0.35 12.22 15.14
C ASP A 107 0.20 10.79 14.94
N ALA A 108 -0.57 9.90 14.27
CA ALA A 108 -0.22 8.50 14.01
C ALA A 108 -0.24 8.23 12.50
N TRP A 109 0.88 8.43 11.83
CA TRP A 109 0.96 8.31 10.39
C TRP A 109 2.36 7.94 9.89
N GLY A 110 2.42 7.46 8.66
CA GLY A 110 3.65 7.19 7.92
C GLY A 110 3.49 7.50 6.44
N TRP A 111 4.60 7.72 5.74
CA TRP A 111 4.59 8.14 4.34
C TRP A 111 3.93 7.14 3.40
N GLN A 112 4.10 5.83 3.66
CA GLN A 112 3.66 4.79 2.74
C GLN A 112 2.17 4.46 2.85
N GLN A 113 1.62 4.54 4.06
CA GLN A 113 0.26 4.07 4.35
C GLN A 113 -0.63 5.13 4.99
N GLY A 114 -0.14 6.38 5.10
CA GLY A 114 -0.87 7.45 5.79
C GLY A 114 -1.19 7.07 7.24
N CYS A 115 -2.37 7.42 7.70
CA CYS A 115 -2.94 7.07 9.00
C CYS A 115 -4.06 6.01 8.88
N MET A 116 -4.04 5.15 7.88
CA MET A 116 -5.11 4.17 7.55
C MET A 116 -6.47 4.84 7.31
N LEU A 117 -6.48 6.07 6.80
CA LEU A 117 -7.68 6.81 6.45
C LEU A 117 -8.50 6.03 5.41
N GLN A 118 -9.79 5.81 5.67
CA GLN A 118 -10.70 5.13 4.76
C GLN A 118 -12.16 5.37 5.10
N TRP A 119 -13.06 5.18 4.13
CA TRP A 119 -14.48 5.08 4.38
C TRP A 119 -14.81 3.79 5.13
N VAL A 120 -15.74 3.88 6.11
CA VAL A 120 -16.20 2.70 6.85
C VAL A 120 -17.13 1.88 5.94
N PRO A 121 -16.81 0.59 5.70
CA PRO A 121 -17.68 -0.27 4.89
C PRO A 121 -19.11 -0.34 5.45
N GLY A 122 -20.11 -0.26 4.56
CA GLY A 122 -21.53 -0.28 4.93
C GLY A 122 -22.08 1.07 5.42
N SER A 123 -21.23 2.03 5.79
CA SER A 123 -21.66 3.40 6.11
C SER A 123 -21.63 4.31 4.89
N LYS A 124 -22.56 5.28 4.83
CA LYS A 124 -22.59 6.30 3.78
C LYS A 124 -21.83 7.56 4.15
N ASN A 125 -21.60 7.79 5.43
CA ASN A 125 -21.13 9.07 5.96
C ASN A 125 -20.07 8.95 7.07
N GLU A 126 -19.53 7.75 7.33
CA GLU A 126 -18.49 7.58 8.33
C GLU A 126 -17.13 7.31 7.69
N VAL A 127 -16.13 8.00 8.22
CA VAL A 127 -14.71 7.81 7.91
C VAL A 127 -13.95 7.41 9.16
N ILE A 128 -12.89 6.60 8.99
CA ILE A 128 -12.02 6.18 10.08
C ILE A 128 -10.56 6.48 9.72
N TRP A 129 -9.78 6.87 10.72
CA TRP A 129 -8.33 7.01 10.63
C TRP A 129 -7.68 6.76 11.98
N ASN A 130 -6.41 6.39 11.98
CA ASN A 130 -5.63 6.23 13.20
C ASN A 130 -5.08 7.56 13.68
N ASP A 131 -4.93 7.67 15.01
CA ASP A 131 -4.40 8.81 15.71
C ASP A 131 -3.64 8.34 16.97
N ARG A 132 -3.06 9.27 17.71
CA ARG A 132 -2.36 9.00 18.98
C ARG A 132 -2.96 9.81 20.11
N GLU A 133 -3.34 9.13 21.18
CA GLU A 133 -3.92 9.75 22.38
C GLU A 133 -3.57 8.94 23.62
N GLY A 134 -3.29 9.60 24.74
CA GLY A 134 -3.08 8.96 26.04
C GLY A 134 -1.96 7.90 26.05
N GLY A 135 -0.90 8.10 25.23
CA GLY A 135 0.23 7.17 25.14
C GLY A 135 -0.05 5.89 24.36
N ARG A 136 -1.12 5.86 23.55
CA ARG A 136 -1.49 4.72 22.69
C ARG A 136 -1.90 5.19 21.29
N PHE A 137 -1.82 4.30 20.30
CA PHE A 137 -2.44 4.49 19.01
C PHE A 137 -3.91 4.09 19.10
N VAL A 138 -4.78 4.99 18.62
CA VAL A 138 -6.23 4.89 18.66
C VAL A 138 -6.81 5.00 17.25
N ALA A 139 -8.09 4.70 17.06
CA ALA A 139 -8.79 5.03 15.82
C ALA A 139 -9.89 6.05 16.07
N ARG A 140 -10.03 7.04 15.16
CA ARG A 140 -11.10 8.04 15.16
C ARG A 140 -12.12 7.65 14.11
N LEU A 141 -13.38 7.54 14.49
CA LEU A 141 -14.50 7.43 13.57
C LEU A 141 -15.24 8.76 13.57
N LYS A 142 -15.43 9.34 12.39
CA LYS A 142 -16.17 10.60 12.23
C LYS A 142 -17.32 10.42 11.27
N ASN A 143 -18.50 10.83 11.72
CA ASN A 143 -19.64 11.05 10.83
C ASN A 143 -19.48 12.43 10.17
N ILE A 144 -19.37 12.48 8.84
CA ILE A 144 -19.10 13.72 8.10
C ILE A 144 -20.33 14.67 8.02
N GLU A 145 -21.55 14.16 8.24
CA GLU A 145 -22.77 14.94 8.20
C GLU A 145 -23.04 15.61 9.56
N THR A 146 -22.95 14.83 10.66
CA THR A 146 -23.22 15.33 12.01
C THR A 146 -22.01 15.98 12.65
N GLY A 147 -20.81 15.66 12.18
CA GLY A 147 -19.55 16.08 12.79
C GLY A 147 -19.16 15.29 14.05
N GLU A 148 -19.98 14.33 14.49
CA GLU A 148 -19.71 13.50 15.66
C GLU A 148 -18.43 12.68 15.45
N VAL A 149 -17.58 12.60 16.51
CA VAL A 149 -16.35 11.83 16.51
C VAL A 149 -16.37 10.84 17.67
N ARG A 150 -16.17 9.57 17.35
CA ARG A 150 -15.99 8.49 18.32
C ARG A 150 -14.55 7.97 18.27
N THR A 151 -13.99 7.63 19.41
CA THR A 151 -12.62 7.09 19.52
C THR A 151 -12.66 5.63 19.94
N LEU A 152 -12.02 4.76 19.16
CA LEU A 152 -11.74 3.38 19.57
C LEU A 152 -10.36 3.35 20.26
N PRO A 153 -10.19 2.56 21.33
CA PRO A 153 -8.96 2.51 22.12
C PRO A 153 -7.78 1.82 21.42
N HIS A 154 -8.00 1.29 20.21
CA HIS A 154 -7.00 0.63 19.37
C HIS A 154 -6.99 1.22 17.97
N ALA A 155 -5.78 1.37 17.41
CA ALA A 155 -5.63 1.66 15.98
C ALA A 155 -6.14 0.49 15.14
N VAL A 156 -6.54 0.74 13.89
CA VAL A 156 -6.99 -0.29 12.95
C VAL A 156 -6.08 -0.34 11.72
N TYR A 157 -5.94 -1.50 11.11
CA TYR A 157 -5.18 -1.67 9.87
C TYR A 157 -6.12 -1.91 8.69
N ALA A 158 -7.02 -2.87 8.80
CA ALA A 158 -8.03 -3.19 7.80
C ALA A 158 -9.39 -3.37 8.43
N LEU A 159 -10.46 -3.04 7.69
CA LEU A 159 -11.85 -3.19 8.11
C LEU A 159 -12.51 -4.34 7.36
N SER A 160 -13.42 -5.04 8.03
CA SER A 160 -14.25 -6.04 7.38
C SER A 160 -15.28 -5.37 6.44
N PRO A 161 -15.55 -5.96 5.27
CA PRO A 161 -16.56 -5.45 4.35
C PRO A 161 -17.97 -5.28 4.94
N ASP A 162 -18.32 -6.02 5.98
CA ASP A 162 -19.58 -5.88 6.73
C ASP A 162 -19.57 -4.74 7.76
N GLY A 163 -18.45 -4.03 7.91
CA GLY A 163 -18.31 -2.87 8.80
C GLY A 163 -18.27 -3.18 10.30
N LYS A 164 -18.17 -4.45 10.71
CA LYS A 164 -18.27 -4.84 12.13
C LYS A 164 -16.93 -4.98 12.82
N TRP A 165 -15.90 -5.41 12.09
CA TRP A 165 -14.61 -5.77 12.63
C TRP A 165 -13.46 -5.01 11.97
N GLY A 166 -12.44 -4.74 12.76
CA GLY A 166 -11.12 -4.38 12.27
C GLY A 166 -10.09 -5.44 12.67
N VAL A 167 -9.02 -5.55 11.89
CA VAL A 167 -7.79 -6.22 12.31
C VAL A 167 -6.67 -5.19 12.39
N THR A 168 -5.75 -5.39 13.34
CA THR A 168 -4.62 -4.47 13.53
C THR A 168 -3.36 -5.23 13.93
N ALA A 169 -2.21 -4.59 13.71
CA ALA A 169 -0.91 -5.05 14.17
C ALA A 169 -0.23 -3.95 14.98
N ASP A 170 0.90 -4.23 15.60
CA ASP A 170 1.65 -3.29 16.42
C ASP A 170 2.37 -2.25 15.54
N PHE A 171 1.79 -1.07 15.39
CA PHE A 171 2.37 0.02 14.57
C PHE A 171 3.69 0.56 15.13
N ALA A 172 3.94 0.48 16.46
CA ALA A 172 5.22 0.85 17.03
C ALA A 172 6.31 -0.14 16.60
N ARG A 173 6.00 -1.44 16.60
CA ARG A 173 6.90 -2.48 16.14
C ARG A 173 7.12 -2.41 14.62
N ILE A 174 6.06 -2.17 13.85
CA ILE A 174 6.18 -1.95 12.40
C ILE A 174 7.14 -0.77 12.15
N GLN A 175 6.98 0.35 12.85
CA GLN A 175 7.87 1.50 12.70
C GLN A 175 9.33 1.18 13.07
N ALA A 176 9.54 0.43 14.14
CA ALA A 176 10.89 0.04 14.58
C ALA A 176 11.59 -0.86 13.56
N LEU A 177 10.88 -1.80 12.92
CA LEU A 177 11.46 -2.81 12.02
C LEU A 177 11.33 -2.47 10.52
N ARG A 178 10.40 -1.59 10.16
CA ARG A 178 10.16 -1.11 8.79
C ARG A 178 9.69 0.35 8.78
N PRO A 179 10.58 1.32 9.00
CA PRO A 179 10.25 2.74 8.98
C PRO A 179 9.44 3.15 7.74
N GLY A 180 8.45 4.06 7.94
CA GLY A 180 7.53 4.53 6.90
C GLY A 180 6.21 3.77 6.80
N TYR A 181 6.10 2.62 7.44
CA TYR A 181 4.89 1.79 7.45
C TYR A 181 4.18 1.74 8.81
N GLY A 182 4.87 2.10 9.88
CA GLY A 182 4.32 2.27 11.21
C GLY A 182 4.24 3.74 11.60
N TYR A 183 4.15 4.01 12.91
CA TYR A 183 3.91 5.35 13.44
C TYR A 183 4.96 5.74 14.47
N GLN A 184 5.32 7.03 14.47
CA GLN A 184 6.22 7.62 15.45
C GLN A 184 5.48 8.00 16.76
N GLY A 185 6.24 8.25 17.82
CA GLY A 185 5.77 8.84 19.06
C GLY A 185 5.41 7.86 20.17
N ILE A 186 5.37 6.55 19.89
CA ILE A 186 5.25 5.49 20.89
C ILE A 186 6.34 4.47 20.59
N ALA A 187 7.17 4.17 21.58
CA ALA A 187 8.19 3.13 21.44
C ALA A 187 7.55 1.73 21.45
N ASP A 188 8.13 0.81 20.70
CA ASP A 188 7.76 -0.61 20.79
C ASP A 188 8.05 -1.13 22.21
N PRO A 189 7.03 -1.51 22.99
CA PRO A 189 7.23 -2.00 24.35
C PRO A 189 7.97 -3.35 24.39
N TRP A 190 8.00 -4.05 23.28
CA TRP A 190 8.67 -5.35 23.09
C TRP A 190 9.95 -5.23 22.25
N ARG A 191 10.56 -4.02 22.19
CA ARG A 191 11.72 -3.73 21.35
C ARG A 191 12.91 -4.69 21.54
N SER A 192 13.09 -5.25 22.74
CA SER A 192 14.17 -6.20 23.04
C SER A 192 13.81 -7.67 22.77
N ASP A 193 12.54 -7.96 22.49
CA ASP A 193 12.05 -9.31 22.23
C ASP A 193 11.87 -9.54 20.73
N LYS A 194 12.49 -10.58 20.20
CA LYS A 194 12.48 -10.91 18.79
C LYS A 194 11.15 -11.46 18.29
N ALA A 195 10.43 -12.20 19.15
CA ALA A 195 9.16 -12.82 18.83
C ALA A 195 8.18 -12.76 20.04
N PRO A 196 7.72 -11.56 20.43
CA PRO A 196 6.94 -11.39 21.65
C PRO A 196 5.58 -12.10 21.58
N GLY A 197 5.23 -12.80 22.69
CA GLY A 197 3.94 -13.47 22.84
C GLY A 197 2.77 -12.54 23.16
N LYS A 198 3.04 -11.26 23.48
CA LYS A 198 2.03 -10.24 23.79
C LYS A 198 1.90 -9.16 22.71
N SER A 199 2.56 -9.33 21.59
CA SER A 199 2.43 -8.52 20.38
C SER A 199 2.06 -9.42 19.20
N GLY A 200 1.23 -8.93 18.28
CA GLY A 200 0.74 -9.75 17.18
C GLY A 200 -0.37 -9.08 16.38
N ILE A 201 -1.39 -9.84 16.06
CA ILE A 201 -2.60 -9.38 15.38
C ILE A 201 -3.75 -9.36 16.39
N TRP A 202 -4.43 -8.22 16.48
CA TRP A 202 -5.66 -8.06 17.26
C TRP A 202 -6.87 -7.94 16.32
N ARG A 203 -7.97 -8.54 16.74
CA ARG A 203 -9.31 -8.27 16.22
C ARG A 203 -9.95 -7.18 17.05
N VAL A 204 -10.51 -6.16 16.40
CA VAL A 204 -11.14 -5.00 17.03
C VAL A 204 -12.60 -4.96 16.65
N ASN A 205 -13.51 -4.93 17.62
CA ASN A 205 -14.92 -4.66 17.40
C ASN A 205 -15.11 -3.17 17.12
N LEU A 206 -15.62 -2.81 15.95
CA LEU A 206 -15.77 -1.40 15.54
C LEU A 206 -16.92 -0.67 16.26
N GLU A 207 -17.87 -1.40 16.84
CA GLU A 207 -18.96 -0.83 17.63
C GLU A 207 -18.52 -0.54 19.07
N THR A 208 -17.94 -1.54 19.77
CA THR A 208 -17.59 -1.43 21.19
C THR A 208 -16.16 -0.90 21.42
N GLY A 209 -15.26 -1.07 20.46
CA GLY A 209 -13.84 -0.80 20.60
C GLY A 209 -13.05 -1.88 21.34
N GLU A 210 -13.69 -2.96 21.75
CA GLU A 210 -12.99 -4.10 22.37
C GLU A 210 -12.03 -4.75 21.39
N ALA A 211 -10.83 -5.12 21.90
CA ALA A 211 -9.80 -5.77 21.11
C ALA A 211 -9.28 -7.04 21.77
N GLU A 212 -9.02 -8.04 20.97
CA GLU A 212 -8.52 -9.35 21.38
C GLU A 212 -7.27 -9.70 20.56
N LEU A 213 -6.19 -10.15 21.22
CA LEU A 213 -5.02 -10.71 20.55
C LEU A 213 -5.38 -12.09 20.01
N ILE A 214 -5.48 -12.22 18.70
CA ILE A 214 -5.92 -13.45 18.02
C ILE A 214 -4.77 -14.28 17.44
N PHE A 215 -3.58 -13.68 17.25
CA PHE A 215 -2.38 -14.40 16.80
C PHE A 215 -1.12 -13.63 17.18
N SER A 216 -0.28 -14.21 18.00
CA SER A 216 0.95 -13.59 18.49
C SER A 216 2.13 -13.80 17.55
N LEU A 217 3.16 -12.96 17.68
CA LEU A 217 4.43 -13.14 16.97
C LEU A 217 5.17 -14.39 17.44
N ALA A 218 5.02 -14.79 18.71
CA ALA A 218 5.59 -16.05 19.21
C ALA A 218 4.96 -17.28 18.54
N GLU A 219 3.63 -17.31 18.38
CA GLU A 219 2.93 -18.38 17.66
C GLU A 219 3.36 -18.45 16.20
N ALA A 220 3.46 -17.30 15.52
CA ALA A 220 3.97 -17.28 14.16
C ALA A 220 5.42 -17.78 14.07
N ALA A 221 6.30 -17.30 14.96
CA ALA A 221 7.72 -17.70 14.96
C ALA A 221 7.93 -19.17 15.31
N ALA A 222 7.00 -19.80 16.04
CA ALA A 222 7.03 -21.23 16.35
C ALA A 222 6.76 -22.12 15.13
N ILE A 223 6.15 -21.58 14.07
CA ILE A 223 5.96 -22.30 12.80
C ILE A 223 7.26 -22.17 11.99
N PRO A 224 8.00 -23.27 11.71
CA PRO A 224 9.29 -23.22 11.03
C PRO A 224 9.20 -22.62 9.61
N PHE A 225 10.31 -22.06 9.14
CA PHE A 225 10.52 -21.70 7.75
C PHE A 225 11.74 -22.51 7.25
N GLU A 226 11.56 -23.32 6.22
CA GLU A 226 12.62 -24.22 5.70
C GLU A 226 13.32 -25.01 6.82
N GLU A 227 12.54 -25.58 7.75
CA GLU A 227 12.99 -26.33 8.94
C GLU A 227 13.70 -25.49 10.02
N ALA A 228 13.94 -24.19 9.80
CA ALA A 228 14.55 -23.30 10.78
C ALA A 228 13.52 -22.62 11.67
N SER A 229 13.81 -22.54 12.97
CA SER A 229 13.04 -21.73 13.92
C SER A 229 13.21 -20.24 13.63
N LEU A 230 12.14 -19.48 13.77
CA LEU A 230 12.15 -18.01 13.64
C LEU A 230 12.18 -17.29 15.00
N ALA A 231 12.25 -18.01 16.11
CA ALA A 231 12.26 -17.43 17.46
C ALA A 231 13.43 -16.46 17.70
N ASP A 232 14.57 -16.71 17.07
CA ASP A 232 15.78 -15.86 17.14
C ASP A 232 15.84 -14.78 16.06
N GLN A 233 14.77 -14.59 15.27
CA GLN A 233 14.65 -13.55 14.25
C GLN A 233 13.77 -12.41 14.76
N TRP A 234 14.01 -11.19 14.29
CA TRP A 234 13.15 -10.03 14.53
C TRP A 234 11.89 -10.16 13.70
N ASN A 235 10.77 -10.53 14.34
CA ASN A 235 9.50 -10.81 13.68
C ASN A 235 8.54 -9.62 13.77
N TRP A 236 7.74 -9.40 12.72
CA TRP A 236 6.60 -8.47 12.69
C TRP A 236 5.55 -8.91 11.68
N PHE A 237 4.33 -8.41 11.89
CA PHE A 237 3.26 -8.50 10.90
C PHE A 237 3.10 -7.18 10.16
N ASN A 238 2.68 -7.27 8.90
CA ASN A 238 2.45 -6.11 8.05
C ASN A 238 1.43 -6.46 6.97
N HIS A 239 0.77 -5.45 6.40
CA HIS A 239 -0.16 -5.57 5.29
C HIS A 239 -1.27 -6.60 5.56
N LEU A 240 -2.20 -6.22 6.46
CA LEU A 240 -3.38 -7.00 6.79
C LEU A 240 -4.54 -6.60 5.86
N LEU A 241 -5.29 -7.59 5.36
CA LEU A 241 -6.45 -7.35 4.49
C LEU A 241 -7.53 -8.40 4.73
N ILE A 242 -8.75 -7.96 5.08
CA ILE A 242 -9.88 -8.86 5.29
C ILE A 242 -10.50 -9.22 3.94
N GLY A 243 -10.87 -10.47 3.77
CA GLY A 243 -11.52 -10.99 2.57
C GLY A 243 -12.91 -10.42 2.32
N PRO A 244 -13.41 -10.48 1.07
CA PRO A 244 -14.65 -9.82 0.68
C PRO A 244 -15.91 -10.38 1.38
N ASP A 245 -15.85 -11.58 1.92
CA ASP A 245 -16.95 -12.22 2.66
C ASP A 245 -16.91 -11.98 4.18
N SER A 246 -15.94 -11.19 4.68
CA SER A 246 -15.74 -10.88 6.10
C SER A 246 -15.46 -12.08 7.01
N LYS A 247 -15.02 -13.22 6.45
CA LYS A 247 -14.75 -14.43 7.24
C LYS A 247 -13.28 -14.66 7.51
N ARG A 248 -12.46 -14.48 6.51
CA ARG A 248 -11.01 -14.67 6.58
C ARG A 248 -10.27 -13.38 6.30
N PHE A 249 -9.04 -13.29 6.75
CA PHE A 249 -8.11 -12.22 6.39
C PHE A 249 -6.74 -12.79 6.03
N THR A 250 -5.96 -12.02 5.32
CA THR A 250 -4.58 -12.33 4.97
C THR A 250 -3.63 -11.31 5.55
N PHE A 251 -2.40 -11.71 5.80
CA PHE A 251 -1.34 -10.85 6.32
C PHE A 251 0.04 -11.38 5.96
N LEU A 252 1.03 -10.49 5.98
CA LEU A 252 2.43 -10.82 5.79
C LEU A 252 3.11 -10.99 7.15
N HIS A 253 3.69 -12.18 7.38
CA HIS A 253 4.66 -12.41 8.43
C HIS A 253 6.06 -12.17 7.88
N ARG A 254 6.76 -11.23 8.48
CA ARG A 254 8.09 -10.80 8.06
C ARG A 254 9.09 -10.97 9.18
N TRP A 255 10.33 -11.28 8.81
CA TRP A 255 11.41 -11.39 9.76
C TRP A 255 12.76 -11.03 9.14
N ARG A 256 13.72 -10.72 10.01
CA ARG A 256 15.10 -10.40 9.67
C ARG A 256 16.04 -10.70 10.84
N ALA A 257 17.33 -10.95 10.50
CA ALA A 257 18.33 -11.29 11.51
C ALA A 257 18.79 -10.07 12.36
N LYS A 258 18.77 -8.87 11.77
CA LYS A 258 19.26 -7.63 12.41
C LYS A 258 18.09 -6.81 12.97
N GLY A 259 18.22 -6.37 14.21
CA GLY A 259 17.23 -5.57 14.91
C GLY A 259 17.46 -4.07 14.78
N PRO A 260 16.54 -3.24 15.29
CA PRO A 260 16.58 -1.79 15.13
C PRO A 260 17.74 -1.10 15.84
N ASP A 261 18.43 -1.80 16.75
CA ASP A 261 19.60 -1.29 17.49
C ASP A 261 20.93 -1.78 16.91
N ASP A 262 20.90 -2.66 15.90
CA ASP A 262 22.10 -3.13 15.21
C ASP A 262 22.63 -2.06 14.25
N ALA A 263 23.94 -1.82 14.27
CA ALA A 263 24.59 -0.83 13.38
C ALA A 263 24.36 -1.12 11.88
N GLU A 264 24.17 -2.38 11.52
CA GLU A 264 23.90 -2.83 10.15
C GLU A 264 22.43 -2.71 9.73
N PHE A 265 21.52 -2.37 10.65
CA PHE A 265 20.09 -2.31 10.38
C PHE A 265 19.73 -1.34 9.24
N ALA A 266 20.31 -0.14 9.25
CA ALA A 266 20.06 0.87 8.25
C ALA A 266 20.65 0.53 6.87
N VAL A 267 21.71 -0.26 6.83
CA VAL A 267 22.44 -0.62 5.61
C VAL A 267 21.89 -1.90 4.98
N ASN A 268 21.51 -2.88 5.80
CA ASN A 268 20.95 -4.16 5.36
C ASN A 268 19.44 -4.20 5.58
N ASN A 269 18.67 -3.69 4.63
CA ASN A 269 17.20 -3.64 4.65
C ASN A 269 16.52 -4.96 4.27
N GLY A 270 17.27 -6.04 4.03
CA GLY A 270 16.73 -7.34 3.66
C GLY A 270 15.84 -7.94 4.76
N PHE A 271 14.74 -8.51 4.36
CA PHE A 271 13.84 -9.30 5.20
C PHE A 271 13.19 -10.38 4.35
N VAL A 272 12.74 -11.44 5.02
CA VAL A 272 12.01 -12.54 4.40
C VAL A 272 10.52 -12.37 4.71
N THR A 273 9.65 -12.79 3.79
CA THR A 273 8.21 -12.62 3.91
C THR A 273 7.49 -13.90 3.53
N ARG A 274 6.64 -14.42 4.41
CA ARG A 274 5.63 -15.42 4.07
C ARG A 274 4.23 -14.85 4.27
N MET A 275 3.25 -15.39 3.56
CA MET A 275 1.88 -14.92 3.60
C MET A 275 0.98 -15.96 4.26
N PHE A 276 0.13 -15.48 5.16
CA PHE A 276 -0.89 -16.27 5.84
C PHE A 276 -2.29 -15.86 5.42
N THR A 277 -3.22 -16.80 5.53
CA THR A 277 -4.64 -16.55 5.69
C THR A 277 -5.12 -17.15 7.00
N MET A 278 -6.18 -16.57 7.59
CA MET A 278 -6.70 -16.97 8.89
C MET A 278 -8.16 -16.54 9.01
N ASN A 279 -8.96 -17.24 9.80
CA ASN A 279 -10.31 -16.79 10.17
C ASN A 279 -10.23 -15.54 11.06
N LEU A 280 -11.25 -14.66 11.01
CA LEU A 280 -11.28 -13.43 11.81
C LEU A 280 -11.27 -13.67 13.33
N ASP A 281 -11.58 -14.86 13.80
CA ASP A 281 -11.50 -15.24 15.21
C ASP A 281 -10.12 -15.78 15.64
N GLY A 282 -9.13 -15.78 14.72
CA GLY A 282 -7.79 -16.29 14.97
C GLY A 282 -7.62 -17.80 14.75
N SER A 283 -8.70 -18.51 14.47
CA SER A 283 -8.64 -19.94 14.15
C SER A 283 -8.15 -20.20 12.73
N ASP A 284 -7.71 -21.44 12.50
CA ASP A 284 -7.36 -21.99 11.19
C ASP A 284 -6.31 -21.17 10.41
N PRO A 285 -5.12 -20.88 11.00
CA PRO A 285 -4.02 -20.26 10.29
C PRO A 285 -3.51 -21.18 9.16
N PHE A 286 -3.31 -20.62 7.98
CA PHE A 286 -2.81 -21.34 6.81
C PHE A 286 -1.72 -20.50 6.12
N ILE A 287 -0.57 -21.10 5.81
CA ILE A 287 0.47 -20.46 5.01
C ILE A 287 0.10 -20.64 3.54
N ILE A 288 -0.47 -19.58 2.95
CA ILE A 288 -0.87 -19.59 1.54
C ILE A 288 0.34 -19.41 0.62
N ASP A 289 1.37 -18.68 1.05
CA ASP A 289 2.62 -18.53 0.33
C ASP A 289 3.84 -18.72 1.26
N PRO A 290 4.52 -19.88 1.16
CA PRO A 290 5.73 -20.16 1.93
C PRO A 290 7.02 -19.71 1.24
N SER A 291 6.98 -19.01 0.12
CA SER A 291 8.14 -18.75 -0.76
C SER A 291 9.26 -17.90 -0.12
N GLY A 292 8.93 -17.07 0.85
CA GLY A 292 9.86 -16.07 1.39
C GLY A 292 9.89 -14.72 0.63
N TYR A 293 9.12 -14.58 -0.46
CA TYR A 293 9.21 -13.46 -1.41
C TYR A 293 7.91 -12.68 -1.61
N THR A 294 6.83 -12.98 -0.89
CA THR A 294 5.54 -12.28 -1.06
C THR A 294 5.69 -10.77 -0.86
N SER A 295 5.15 -9.98 -1.77
CA SER A 295 5.15 -8.53 -1.73
C SER A 295 3.73 -7.95 -1.67
N HIS A 296 3.16 -7.51 -2.79
CA HIS A 296 1.83 -6.91 -2.88
C HIS A 296 0.78 -7.95 -3.25
N PHE A 297 -0.43 -7.76 -2.75
CA PHE A 297 -1.51 -8.70 -2.96
C PHE A 297 -2.87 -8.05 -2.79
N ILE A 298 -3.89 -8.71 -3.34
CA ILE A 298 -5.31 -8.36 -3.19
C ILE A 298 -6.16 -9.62 -3.22
N TRP A 299 -7.26 -9.66 -2.46
CA TRP A 299 -8.29 -10.65 -2.65
C TRP A 299 -9.00 -10.44 -3.99
N ARG A 300 -9.10 -11.49 -4.83
CA ARG A 300 -9.94 -11.50 -6.02
C ARG A 300 -11.38 -11.84 -5.66
N ASP A 301 -11.53 -12.83 -4.81
CA ASP A 301 -12.79 -13.36 -4.30
C ASP A 301 -12.57 -13.98 -2.90
N ALA A 302 -13.59 -14.63 -2.33
CA ALA A 302 -13.50 -15.18 -0.97
C ALA A 302 -12.48 -16.33 -0.79
N SER A 303 -11.93 -16.86 -1.88
CA SER A 303 -11.02 -18.02 -1.86
C SER A 303 -9.72 -17.82 -2.65
N HIS A 304 -9.57 -16.70 -3.35
CA HIS A 304 -8.40 -16.47 -4.19
C HIS A 304 -7.75 -15.11 -3.91
N ILE A 305 -6.43 -15.09 -3.90
CA ILE A 305 -5.60 -13.90 -3.71
C ILE A 305 -4.63 -13.77 -4.88
N THR A 306 -4.60 -12.61 -5.56
CA THR A 306 -3.57 -12.30 -6.54
C THR A 306 -2.41 -11.61 -5.84
N ALA A 307 -1.22 -12.22 -5.88
CA ALA A 307 -0.03 -11.74 -5.18
C ALA A 307 1.20 -11.74 -6.07
N TRP A 308 2.07 -10.74 -5.89
CA TRP A 308 3.43 -10.78 -6.41
C TRP A 308 4.30 -11.63 -5.50
N THR A 309 4.78 -12.76 -6.04
CA THR A 309 5.57 -13.72 -5.28
C THR A 309 6.44 -14.60 -6.18
N ARG A 310 7.13 -15.57 -5.59
CA ARG A 310 7.97 -16.58 -6.27
C ARG A 310 7.67 -17.95 -5.70
N PRO A 311 6.59 -18.64 -6.12
CA PRO A 311 6.35 -20.01 -5.70
C PRO A 311 7.54 -20.92 -6.02
N LYS A 312 7.72 -21.99 -5.26
CA LYS A 312 8.87 -22.89 -5.40
C LYS A 312 9.03 -23.38 -6.84
N GLY A 313 10.22 -23.16 -7.41
CA GLY A 313 10.54 -23.54 -8.79
C GLY A 313 10.03 -22.59 -9.87
N GLN A 314 9.43 -21.46 -9.47
CA GLN A 314 8.91 -20.43 -10.37
C GLN A 314 9.78 -19.16 -10.36
N LYS A 315 9.51 -18.24 -11.30
CA LYS A 315 10.07 -16.89 -11.33
C LYS A 315 9.22 -15.91 -10.52
N ASP A 316 9.74 -14.71 -10.28
CA ASP A 316 8.95 -13.58 -9.75
C ASP A 316 7.86 -13.19 -10.75
N ALA A 317 6.59 -13.26 -10.34
CA ALA A 317 5.44 -12.83 -11.13
C ALA A 317 4.22 -12.61 -10.23
N PHE A 318 3.13 -12.13 -10.80
CA PHE A 318 1.82 -12.23 -10.15
C PHE A 318 1.27 -13.63 -10.28
N TYR A 319 0.79 -14.17 -9.19
CA TYR A 319 0.11 -15.47 -9.11
C TYR A 319 -1.23 -15.32 -8.41
N LEU A 320 -2.23 -16.00 -8.95
CA LEU A 320 -3.49 -16.25 -8.28
C LEU A 320 -3.30 -17.47 -7.38
N LEU A 321 -3.36 -17.24 -6.08
CA LEU A 321 -3.20 -18.25 -5.04
C LEU A 321 -4.59 -18.69 -4.58
N GLU A 322 -4.86 -20.01 -4.55
CA GLU A 322 -6.11 -20.57 -4.00
C GLU A 322 -5.93 -20.88 -2.52
N ASP A 323 -6.74 -20.23 -1.68
CA ASP A 323 -6.65 -20.40 -0.22
C ASP A 323 -6.90 -21.85 0.19
N LYS A 324 -6.18 -22.32 1.20
CA LYS A 324 -6.29 -23.66 1.79
C LYS A 324 -5.86 -24.83 0.89
N THR A 325 -5.37 -24.58 -0.32
CA THR A 325 -5.05 -25.68 -1.27
C THR A 325 -3.58 -25.75 -1.67
N GLY A 326 -2.84 -24.63 -1.57
CA GLY A 326 -1.47 -24.54 -2.09
C GLY A 326 -1.36 -24.46 -3.62
N LYS A 327 -2.49 -24.38 -4.35
CA LYS A 327 -2.50 -24.19 -5.79
C LYS A 327 -2.25 -22.74 -6.16
N PHE A 328 -1.60 -22.52 -7.29
CA PHE A 328 -1.36 -21.20 -7.85
C PHE A 328 -1.39 -21.24 -9.38
N THR A 329 -1.77 -20.11 -9.98
CA THR A 329 -1.79 -19.92 -11.44
C THR A 329 -1.14 -18.57 -11.76
N PRO A 330 -0.23 -18.46 -12.73
CA PRO A 330 0.36 -17.19 -13.13
C PRO A 330 -0.70 -16.26 -13.73
N VAL A 331 -0.55 -14.94 -13.48
CA VAL A 331 -1.45 -13.89 -13.97
C VAL A 331 -0.65 -12.86 -14.73
N GLY A 332 -1.01 -12.61 -15.99
CA GLY A 332 -0.44 -11.54 -16.81
C GLY A 332 1.07 -11.58 -16.98
N GLU A 333 1.69 -12.76 -17.13
CA GLU A 333 3.15 -12.94 -17.09
C GLU A 333 3.93 -12.04 -18.06
N GLU A 334 3.36 -11.74 -19.25
CA GLU A 334 3.99 -10.89 -20.26
C GLU A 334 3.63 -9.42 -20.08
N ASP A 335 2.41 -9.12 -19.65
CA ASP A 335 1.87 -7.76 -19.58
C ASP A 335 2.05 -7.12 -18.20
N MET A 336 2.20 -7.93 -17.15
CA MET A 336 2.44 -7.53 -15.76
C MET A 336 3.81 -8.04 -15.25
N PRO A 337 4.93 -7.78 -15.95
CA PRO A 337 6.22 -8.46 -15.71
C PRO A 337 6.98 -7.94 -14.47
N VAL A 338 6.47 -6.93 -13.79
CA VAL A 338 7.14 -6.28 -12.64
C VAL A 338 6.18 -6.09 -11.47
N ASN A 339 6.74 -6.11 -10.26
CA ASN A 339 6.01 -5.86 -9.03
C ASN A 339 5.34 -4.47 -9.04
N GLY A 340 4.15 -4.37 -8.47
CA GLY A 340 3.36 -3.16 -8.34
C GLY A 340 2.22 -3.33 -7.33
N HIS A 341 1.38 -2.30 -7.19
CA HIS A 341 0.32 -2.21 -6.19
C HIS A 341 -1.02 -2.62 -6.82
N ASN A 342 -1.25 -3.93 -6.88
CA ASN A 342 -2.39 -4.51 -7.59
C ASN A 342 -3.70 -4.50 -6.78
N THR A 343 -4.82 -4.15 -7.44
CA THR A 343 -6.17 -4.32 -6.94
C THR A 343 -7.12 -4.71 -8.07
N TYR A 344 -8.33 -5.18 -7.75
CA TYR A 344 -9.37 -5.42 -8.73
C TYR A 344 -10.31 -4.23 -8.85
N LEU A 345 -10.74 -3.91 -10.08
CA LEU A 345 -11.78 -2.91 -10.32
C LEU A 345 -13.16 -3.52 -10.07
N PRO A 346 -14.08 -2.79 -9.43
CA PRO A 346 -15.45 -3.25 -9.20
C PRO A 346 -16.33 -3.09 -10.46
N VAL A 347 -15.84 -3.59 -11.60
CA VAL A 347 -16.56 -3.58 -12.89
C VAL A 347 -16.98 -5.00 -13.23
N GLY A 348 -18.17 -5.17 -13.77
CA GLY A 348 -18.72 -6.48 -14.07
C GLY A 348 -18.90 -7.33 -12.79
N ASN A 349 -18.25 -8.48 -12.74
CA ASN A 349 -18.21 -9.33 -11.55
C ASN A 349 -17.08 -8.94 -10.55
N GLY A 350 -16.29 -7.91 -10.85
CA GLY A 350 -15.20 -7.44 -10.00
C GLY A 350 -13.93 -8.30 -9.99
N THR A 351 -13.79 -9.24 -10.95
CA THR A 351 -12.66 -10.19 -11.01
C THR A 351 -11.89 -10.17 -12.33
N GLU A 352 -12.26 -9.32 -13.28
CA GLU A 352 -11.72 -9.34 -14.65
C GLU A 352 -10.67 -8.26 -14.91
N TRP A 353 -10.78 -7.11 -14.23
CA TRP A 353 -9.88 -5.99 -14.41
C TRP A 353 -8.95 -5.83 -13.22
N ILE A 354 -7.66 -5.87 -13.47
CA ILE A 354 -6.63 -5.57 -12.46
C ILE A 354 -6.12 -4.14 -12.70
N LEU A 355 -6.23 -3.29 -11.69
CA LEU A 355 -5.56 -1.99 -11.60
C LEU A 355 -4.22 -2.21 -10.90
N ASN A 356 -3.13 -1.75 -11.51
CA ASN A 356 -1.79 -1.91 -10.96
C ASN A 356 -0.91 -0.71 -11.33
N ASP A 357 0.30 -0.65 -10.77
CA ASP A 357 1.33 0.32 -11.15
C ASP A 357 2.69 -0.35 -11.31
N THR A 358 3.72 0.44 -11.57
CA THR A 358 5.11 0.02 -11.54
C THR A 358 5.90 0.91 -10.58
N TYR A 359 6.99 0.38 -10.02
CA TYR A 359 8.02 1.21 -9.41
C TYR A 359 8.76 2.05 -10.47
N PRO A 360 9.40 3.17 -10.07
CA PRO A 360 10.11 4.01 -11.02
C PRO A 360 11.25 3.25 -11.68
N SER A 361 11.24 3.19 -13.01
CA SER A 361 12.17 2.42 -13.82
C SER A 361 12.87 3.24 -14.89
N GLY A 362 13.99 2.72 -15.39
CA GLY A 362 14.80 3.35 -16.42
C GLY A 362 15.46 4.66 -15.98
N VAL A 363 16.18 5.29 -16.90
CA VAL A 363 16.89 6.56 -16.67
C VAL A 363 15.92 7.69 -16.31
N ARG A 364 14.74 7.68 -16.89
CA ARG A 364 13.69 8.68 -16.68
C ARG A 364 12.89 8.46 -15.40
N ARG A 365 13.11 7.35 -14.70
CA ARG A 365 12.40 7.01 -13.46
C ARG A 365 10.88 7.15 -13.58
N LEU A 366 10.31 6.52 -14.61
CA LEU A 366 8.87 6.56 -14.86
C LEU A 366 8.16 5.47 -14.05
N GLN A 367 7.06 5.86 -13.44
CA GLN A 367 6.04 4.99 -12.86
C GLN A 367 4.86 4.93 -13.83
N THR A 368 4.26 3.76 -13.99
CA THR A 368 3.16 3.54 -14.94
C THR A 368 1.99 2.87 -14.23
N PRO A 369 0.93 3.62 -13.85
CA PRO A 369 -0.34 3.03 -13.50
C PRO A 369 -1.02 2.48 -14.76
N TYR A 370 -1.65 1.30 -14.63
CA TYR A 370 -2.28 0.63 -15.77
C TYR A 370 -3.46 -0.26 -15.36
N LEU A 371 -4.31 -0.57 -16.33
CA LEU A 371 -5.35 -1.58 -16.25
C LEU A 371 -4.94 -2.81 -17.05
N TYR A 372 -5.18 -3.99 -16.50
CA TYR A 372 -5.01 -5.27 -17.21
C TYR A 372 -6.33 -6.02 -17.21
N HIS A 373 -6.82 -6.38 -18.40
CA HIS A 373 -8.04 -7.17 -18.56
C HIS A 373 -7.67 -8.66 -18.70
N GLU A 374 -7.85 -9.41 -17.63
CA GLU A 374 -7.42 -10.80 -17.52
C GLU A 374 -8.01 -11.69 -18.64
N PRO A 375 -9.34 -11.63 -18.97
CA PRO A 375 -9.91 -12.47 -20.01
C PRO A 375 -9.35 -12.24 -21.43
N SER A 376 -8.93 -11.01 -21.77
CA SER A 376 -8.40 -10.70 -23.12
C SER A 376 -6.88 -10.64 -23.17
N GLY A 377 -6.19 -10.67 -22.01
CA GLY A 377 -4.75 -10.46 -21.92
C GLY A 377 -4.30 -9.05 -22.35
N LYS A 378 -5.18 -8.03 -22.31
CA LYS A 378 -4.83 -6.68 -22.75
C LYS A 378 -4.49 -5.77 -21.58
N ARG A 379 -3.36 -5.07 -21.71
CA ARG A 379 -2.95 -4.01 -20.82
C ARG A 379 -3.21 -2.63 -21.42
N HIS A 380 -3.69 -1.71 -20.61
CA HIS A 380 -3.94 -0.31 -20.93
C HIS A 380 -3.19 0.59 -19.96
N ASP A 381 -2.09 1.20 -20.39
CA ASP A 381 -1.36 2.17 -19.57
C ASP A 381 -2.18 3.46 -19.43
N LEU A 382 -2.31 3.97 -18.21
CA LEU A 382 -3.03 5.20 -17.92
C LEU A 382 -2.13 6.44 -18.06
N GLY A 383 -0.84 6.23 -18.01
CA GLY A 383 0.17 7.26 -18.17
C GLY A 383 1.55 6.82 -17.72
N HIS A 384 2.53 7.69 -17.95
CA HIS A 384 3.91 7.51 -17.49
C HIS A 384 4.33 8.75 -16.71
N PHE A 385 4.71 8.61 -15.44
CA PHE A 385 4.93 9.74 -14.55
C PHE A 385 6.32 9.69 -13.94
N HIS A 386 7.09 10.76 -14.15
CA HIS A 386 8.43 10.90 -13.60
C HIS A 386 8.38 11.03 -12.07
N LEU A 387 9.14 10.19 -11.37
CA LEU A 387 9.39 10.33 -9.93
C LEU A 387 10.78 10.94 -9.69
N PRO A 388 10.89 12.20 -9.23
CA PRO A 388 12.17 12.82 -8.90
C PRO A 388 12.98 11.99 -7.91
N LYS A 389 14.32 11.98 -8.04
CA LYS A 389 15.22 11.17 -7.20
C LYS A 389 15.14 11.50 -5.71
N ILE A 390 14.71 12.70 -5.36
CA ILE A 390 14.52 13.13 -3.97
C ILE A 390 13.42 12.32 -3.27
N TYR A 391 12.44 11.79 -4.01
CA TYR A 391 11.45 10.83 -3.48
C TYR A 391 12.06 9.45 -3.42
N SER A 392 12.65 9.11 -2.27
CA SER A 392 13.37 7.86 -2.05
C SER A 392 13.18 7.35 -0.62
N GLY A 393 13.54 6.11 -0.37
CA GLY A 393 13.47 5.51 0.96
C GLY A 393 12.08 5.57 1.58
N GLU A 394 11.98 6.06 2.81
CA GLU A 394 10.76 6.16 3.59
C GLU A 394 9.71 7.08 2.95
N TRP A 395 10.15 8.22 2.38
CA TRP A 395 9.28 9.24 1.79
C TRP A 395 9.15 9.15 0.25
N ARG A 396 9.47 8.00 -0.34
CA ARG A 396 9.16 7.77 -1.75
C ARG A 396 7.65 7.96 -1.99
N CYS A 397 7.28 8.37 -3.19
CA CYS A 397 5.89 8.55 -3.58
C CYS A 397 5.53 7.49 -4.62
N ASP A 398 5.06 6.35 -4.15
CA ASP A 398 4.50 5.31 -5.01
C ASP A 398 3.11 5.77 -5.49
N ASN A 399 2.70 5.38 -6.70
CA ASN A 399 1.41 5.82 -7.25
C ASN A 399 0.23 5.27 -6.44
N HIS A 400 0.34 4.03 -5.91
CA HIS A 400 -0.71 3.39 -5.12
C HIS A 400 -2.10 3.60 -5.74
N PRO A 401 -2.39 3.11 -6.95
CA PRO A 401 -3.62 3.42 -7.65
C PRO A 401 -4.86 2.86 -6.93
N ARG A 402 -5.93 3.64 -6.85
CA ARG A 402 -7.22 3.29 -6.21
C ARG A 402 -8.36 3.63 -7.15
N SER A 403 -9.42 2.81 -7.14
CA SER A 403 -10.59 3.02 -7.99
C SER A 403 -11.79 3.59 -7.23
N SER A 404 -12.69 4.25 -7.96
CA SER A 404 -14.05 4.53 -7.52
C SER A 404 -14.86 3.24 -7.39
N ASN A 405 -16.02 3.30 -6.70
CA ASN A 405 -16.88 2.12 -6.50
C ASN A 405 -17.57 1.62 -7.78
N ASP A 406 -17.64 2.43 -8.82
CA ASP A 406 -18.13 2.05 -10.16
C ASP A 406 -16.99 1.68 -11.13
N GLY A 407 -15.73 1.76 -10.69
CA GLY A 407 -14.53 1.43 -11.47
C GLY A 407 -14.20 2.40 -12.60
N LYS A 408 -14.91 3.54 -12.73
CA LYS A 408 -14.73 4.50 -13.84
C LYS A 408 -13.68 5.56 -13.58
N TRP A 409 -13.33 5.77 -12.32
CA TRP A 409 -12.31 6.72 -11.90
C TRP A 409 -11.16 6.00 -11.19
N VAL A 410 -9.95 6.45 -11.44
CA VAL A 410 -8.74 6.00 -10.76
C VAL A 410 -8.02 7.19 -10.17
N THR A 411 -7.56 7.08 -8.91
CA THR A 411 -6.66 8.07 -8.31
C THR A 411 -5.26 7.50 -8.14
N ILE A 412 -4.27 8.39 -8.20
CA ILE A 412 -2.88 8.08 -7.82
C ILE A 412 -2.31 9.20 -6.96
N ASP A 413 -1.28 8.88 -6.17
CA ASP A 413 -0.42 9.87 -5.50
C ASP A 413 0.80 10.11 -6.37
N SER A 414 1.08 11.37 -6.76
CA SER A 414 2.23 11.64 -7.62
C SER A 414 2.72 13.09 -7.53
N PRO A 415 4.06 13.31 -7.56
CA PRO A 415 4.65 14.64 -7.60
C PRO A 415 4.92 15.17 -9.01
N HIS A 416 4.49 14.46 -10.06
CA HIS A 416 4.87 14.75 -11.46
C HIS A 416 4.41 16.12 -11.95
N GLY A 417 3.44 16.76 -11.29
CA GLY A 417 3.00 18.13 -11.62
C GLY A 417 3.93 19.24 -11.15
N GLY A 418 5.05 18.91 -10.48
CA GLY A 418 6.07 19.87 -10.06
C GLY A 418 5.77 20.62 -8.75
N ASN A 419 4.60 20.40 -8.13
CA ASN A 419 4.14 21.05 -6.89
C ASN A 419 4.20 20.13 -5.66
N GLY A 420 5.16 19.20 -5.61
CA GLY A 420 5.20 18.13 -4.62
C GLY A 420 4.13 17.07 -4.87
N ARG A 421 3.95 16.15 -3.91
CA ARG A 421 2.93 15.10 -4.05
C ARG A 421 1.53 15.68 -4.01
N GLN A 422 0.70 15.26 -4.97
CA GLN A 422 -0.71 15.62 -5.09
C GLN A 422 -1.52 14.39 -5.47
N VAL A 423 -2.82 14.41 -5.22
CA VAL A 423 -3.76 13.39 -5.67
C VAL A 423 -4.23 13.73 -7.08
N TRP A 424 -4.13 12.76 -7.97
CA TRP A 424 -4.53 12.89 -9.38
C TRP A 424 -5.70 11.94 -9.66
N LEU A 425 -6.64 12.38 -10.47
CA LEU A 425 -7.84 11.66 -10.89
C LEU A 425 -7.78 11.39 -12.39
N PHE A 426 -8.06 10.14 -12.78
CA PHE A 426 -8.08 9.64 -14.15
C PHE A 426 -9.46 9.12 -14.51
N ASP A 427 -9.96 9.48 -15.70
CA ASP A 427 -11.18 8.89 -16.28
C ASP A 427 -10.80 7.65 -17.10
N VAL A 428 -11.24 6.49 -16.67
CA VAL A 428 -10.99 5.21 -17.33
C VAL A 428 -12.26 4.61 -17.94
N SER A 429 -13.37 5.35 -17.93
CA SER A 429 -14.67 4.89 -18.42
C SER A 429 -14.65 4.40 -19.87
N SER A 430 -13.84 5.02 -20.72
CA SER A 430 -13.66 4.60 -22.13
C SER A 430 -12.92 3.26 -22.31
N ILE A 431 -12.26 2.75 -21.26
CA ILE A 431 -11.53 1.48 -21.29
C ILE A 431 -12.41 0.36 -20.73
N VAL A 432 -13.12 0.64 -19.63
CA VAL A 432 -13.85 -0.40 -18.88
C VAL A 432 -15.33 -0.52 -19.26
N GLY A 433 -15.88 0.44 -20.02
CA GLY A 433 -17.25 0.42 -20.54
C GLY A 433 -18.22 1.23 -19.71
#